data_5dc4df9a842d36761dc45554637c9b03
#
_entry.id   5dc4df9a842d36761dc45554637c9b03
#
_cell.length_a   1.000
_cell.length_b   1.000
_cell.length_c   1.000
_cell.angle_alpha   90.00
_cell.angle_beta   90.00
_cell.angle_gamma   90.00
#
_symmetry.space_group_name_H-M   'P 1'
#
loop_
_entity.id
_entity.type
_entity.pdbx_description
1 polymer ?
#
loop_
_entity_poly.entity_id
_entity_poly.type
_entity_poly.pdbx_seq_one_letter_code
_entity_poly.pdbx_strand_id
1 'polypeptide(L)'
;MTSSSEQQAVGKPGAARGGASRVSLACLACRTRHIRCDATKPVCKRCEEDGKECNYTKSRRGGLDRAALAARRERLAKQSSSTSPREGSDSVGSENHQPLATEPDSSLPLLSECFTEVNGSFPGASYLETNSTDASILSSSDPGIDPFINVYYKCFHAFHPFVLPLHRLLHYAEDSTWSNRLKPVISCVRYIGALYARSGQSGQLAMQAVDDIIEAKAVLPTCPFLCQAQLLYSIVLFWSGSRPQALSYINDTVGIATALGMSRQDFAIANSDGDPVLAESWRRTWWQLYIVDSNYAAIRRDTDFLTRDVPATVDLPCEEREYNSGVIPTPSSLADFDTREFSSENHVYSSFAYLIGSTRGVAQILAATPPDKKTSPPIELVEAVDAMIDGWLLLLPECKRPLMSKDGEIDELLFYAHMGIHASIVGLHRPYSNLLFDPLEKISSCFVCPPESHAADESTVIHTMRCLASIEAQVRIMTLPKRPFCHSPFTLCMVTTGTIPFLSACKFLLTGSKLSIAREQIRLTIGCLKSLAEVWPQGEKTVKEIQAIAREVLGLGASIPSSKTMLPSDPSSGATSSQRSPLSQNGSQSSSIEDLLFPDTIDSLPSCWDMQNPQVDMNLWFASY
;
A
#
# COMPACT_ATOMS: atom_id res chain seq x y z
N MET A 1 -6.31 -61.82 48.39
CA MET A 1 -5.58 -61.94 49.65
C MET A 1 -4.73 -60.70 49.81
N THR A 2 -5.14 -59.85 50.70
CA THR A 2 -4.44 -59.12 51.71
C THR A 2 -3.49 -58.01 51.19
N SER A 3 -3.73 -56.80 51.40
CA SER A 3 -3.96 -55.93 52.57
C SER A 3 -2.75 -55.01 52.81
N SER A 4 -3.06 -53.72 52.88
CA SER A 4 -2.58 -52.71 53.86
C SER A 4 -1.07 -52.45 53.92
N SER A 5 -0.57 -51.26 54.07
CA SER A 5 -0.95 -50.12 54.93
C SER A 5 0.07 -49.00 54.76
N GLU A 6 -0.41 -47.81 54.97
CA GLU A 6 0.21 -46.56 55.44
C GLU A 6 1.64 -46.57 56.00
N GLN A 7 2.43 -45.54 55.68
CA GLN A 7 2.94 -44.65 56.72
C GLN A 7 3.59 -43.37 56.15
N GLN A 8 3.32 -42.27 56.84
CA GLN A 8 3.76 -40.88 56.68
C GLN A 8 5.26 -40.70 56.97
N ALA A 9 5.87 -39.75 56.27
CA ALA A 9 7.04 -39.03 56.79
C ALA A 9 7.07 -37.57 56.35
N VAL A 10 7.16 -36.69 57.34
CA VAL A 10 7.19 -35.24 57.32
C VAL A 10 8.59 -34.75 56.88
N GLY A 11 8.69 -33.79 56.00
CA GLY A 11 9.93 -33.06 55.66
C GLY A 11 9.63 -31.61 55.33
N LYS A 12 10.29 -30.72 56.05
CA LYS A 12 10.17 -29.25 56.13
C LYS A 12 10.60 -28.48 54.86
N PRO A 13 10.24 -27.19 54.71
CA PRO A 13 10.03 -26.53 53.42
C PRO A 13 11.25 -25.76 52.91
N GLY A 14 11.52 -25.88 51.61
CA GLY A 14 12.43 -25.03 50.87
C GLY A 14 11.68 -23.82 50.27
N ALA A 15 12.19 -22.63 50.52
CA ALA A 15 11.64 -21.37 50.08
C ALA A 15 11.63 -21.25 48.54
N ALA A 16 10.49 -21.35 47.94
CA ALA A 16 10.29 -21.01 46.54
C ALA A 16 9.99 -19.51 46.37
N ARG A 17 10.79 -18.82 45.59
CA ARG A 17 10.58 -17.43 45.18
C ARG A 17 9.25 -17.34 44.43
N GLY A 18 8.26 -16.65 45.02
CA GLY A 18 6.94 -16.48 44.47
C GLY A 18 6.96 -15.67 43.18
N GLY A 19 6.74 -16.34 42.06
CA GLY A 19 6.34 -15.70 40.82
C GLY A 19 4.98 -15.02 40.99
N ALA A 20 4.90 -13.71 40.73
CA ALA A 20 3.67 -12.93 40.87
C ALA A 20 2.61 -13.44 39.88
N SER A 21 1.62 -14.17 40.38
CA SER A 21 0.45 -14.56 39.62
C SER A 21 -0.29 -13.32 39.11
N ARG A 22 -0.47 -13.19 37.81
CA ARG A 22 -1.30 -12.11 37.20
C ARG A 22 -2.75 -12.35 37.58
N VAL A 23 -3.36 -11.42 38.26
CA VAL A 23 -4.78 -11.44 38.63
C VAL A 23 -5.62 -11.13 37.40
N SER A 24 -6.48 -12.05 37.00
CA SER A 24 -7.31 -11.94 35.79
C SER A 24 -8.47 -10.94 35.89
N LEU A 25 -8.78 -10.43 37.07
CA LEU A 25 -9.91 -9.50 37.32
C LEU A 25 -9.53 -8.44 38.36
N ALA A 26 -9.39 -7.19 37.94
CA ALA A 26 -9.27 -6.04 38.83
C ALA A 26 -10.64 -5.36 39.00
N CYS A 27 -10.93 -4.81 40.22
CA CYS A 27 -12.13 -4.02 40.44
C CYS A 27 -12.12 -2.73 39.62
N LEU A 28 -13.29 -2.13 39.35
CA LEU A 28 -13.42 -0.90 38.55
C LEU A 28 -12.57 0.24 39.09
N ALA A 29 -12.61 0.49 40.40
CA ALA A 29 -11.87 1.58 41.03
C ALA A 29 -10.33 1.44 40.92
N CYS A 30 -9.77 0.22 40.98
CA CYS A 30 -8.34 -0.01 40.74
C CYS A 30 -8.01 0.06 39.22
N ARG A 31 -8.91 -0.38 38.36
CA ARG A 31 -8.75 -0.33 36.90
C ARG A 31 -8.71 1.11 36.39
N THR A 32 -9.63 1.96 36.84
CA THR A 32 -9.68 3.37 36.41
C THR A 32 -8.46 4.17 36.85
N ARG A 33 -7.86 3.78 37.98
CA ARG A 33 -6.64 4.43 38.51
C ARG A 33 -5.35 3.77 38.06
N HIS A 34 -5.42 2.73 37.23
CA HIS A 34 -4.27 1.97 36.72
C HIS A 34 -3.34 1.43 37.80
N ILE A 35 -3.90 1.02 38.98
CA ILE A 35 -3.14 0.47 40.10
C ILE A 35 -3.39 -1.04 40.27
N ARG A 36 -2.41 -1.72 40.84
CA ARG A 36 -2.49 -3.15 41.11
C ARG A 36 -3.61 -3.47 42.11
N CYS A 37 -4.53 -4.37 41.69
CA CYS A 37 -5.62 -4.89 42.52
C CYS A 37 -5.30 -6.33 42.93
N ASP A 38 -5.53 -6.68 44.22
CA ASP A 38 -5.36 -8.03 44.77
C ASP A 38 -6.55 -8.96 44.49
N ALA A 39 -7.65 -8.41 43.90
CA ALA A 39 -8.88 -9.09 43.54
C ALA A 39 -9.59 -9.81 44.72
N THR A 40 -9.35 -9.42 45.96
CA THR A 40 -10.07 -9.94 47.14
C THR A 40 -11.53 -9.49 47.07
N LYS A 41 -12.48 -10.39 47.31
CA LYS A 41 -13.93 -10.10 47.33
C LYS A 41 -14.46 -10.18 48.76
N PRO A 42 -15.44 -9.35 49.12
CA PRO A 42 -16.20 -8.40 48.30
C PRO A 42 -15.47 -7.08 47.99
N VAL A 43 -14.48 -6.68 48.80
CA VAL A 43 -13.69 -5.45 48.66
C VAL A 43 -12.22 -5.82 48.59
N CYS A 44 -11.48 -5.27 47.59
CA CYS A 44 -10.04 -5.47 47.54
C CYS A 44 -9.33 -4.60 48.59
N LYS A 45 -8.21 -5.08 49.13
CA LYS A 45 -7.45 -4.40 50.20
C LYS A 45 -7.16 -2.94 49.89
N ARG A 46 -6.85 -2.64 48.61
CA ARG A 46 -6.54 -1.28 48.20
C ARG A 46 -7.76 -0.34 48.24
N CYS A 47 -8.95 -0.82 47.89
CA CYS A 47 -10.17 -0.03 47.99
C CYS A 47 -10.64 0.10 49.44
N GLU A 48 -10.40 -0.89 50.27
CA GLU A 48 -10.66 -0.86 51.69
C GLU A 48 -9.77 0.16 52.41
N GLU A 49 -8.46 0.17 52.14
CA GLU A 49 -7.49 1.15 52.67
C GLU A 49 -7.82 2.58 52.19
N ASP A 50 -8.25 2.75 50.91
CA ASP A 50 -8.55 4.04 50.34
C ASP A 50 -10.00 4.51 50.58
N GLY A 51 -10.84 3.74 51.31
CA GLY A 51 -12.26 4.05 51.59
C GLY A 51 -13.13 4.20 50.33
N LYS A 52 -12.81 3.47 49.24
CA LYS A 52 -13.49 3.59 47.97
C LYS A 52 -14.40 2.40 47.67
N GLU A 53 -15.51 2.67 47.00
CA GLU A 53 -16.44 1.65 46.51
C GLU A 53 -15.72 0.65 45.57
N CYS A 54 -15.86 -0.65 45.85
CA CYS A 54 -15.14 -1.71 45.16
C CYS A 54 -16.09 -2.60 44.36
N ASN A 55 -16.28 -2.31 43.09
CA ASN A 55 -17.17 -3.05 42.22
C ASN A 55 -16.41 -3.90 41.21
N TYR A 56 -16.79 -5.20 41.09
CA TYR A 56 -16.24 -6.14 40.13
C TYR A 56 -17.28 -6.39 39.02
N THR A 57 -16.96 -5.97 37.77
CA THR A 57 -17.75 -6.25 36.59
C THR A 57 -17.18 -7.40 35.77
N LYS A 58 -18.02 -8.17 35.09
CA LYS A 58 -17.55 -9.24 34.18
C LYS A 58 -16.70 -8.61 33.07
N SER A 59 -15.52 -9.17 32.82
CA SER A 59 -14.65 -8.73 31.73
C SER A 59 -15.31 -9.01 30.38
N ARG A 60 -15.45 -7.99 29.52
CA ARG A 60 -15.90 -8.14 28.14
C ARG A 60 -14.86 -8.79 27.22
N ARG A 61 -13.63 -9.06 27.68
CA ARG A 61 -12.54 -9.71 26.92
C ARG A 61 -12.57 -11.23 26.95
N GLY A 62 -13.47 -11.85 27.74
CA GLY A 62 -13.70 -13.30 27.69
C GLY A 62 -14.68 -13.61 26.57
N GLY A 63 -14.28 -14.43 25.59
CA GLY A 63 -15.15 -14.91 24.52
C GLY A 63 -16.48 -15.48 25.03
N LEU A 64 -17.46 -15.61 24.15
CA LEU A 64 -18.78 -16.18 24.43
C LEU A 64 -18.67 -17.41 25.32
N ASP A 65 -19.48 -17.45 26.39
CA ASP A 65 -19.63 -18.60 27.26
C ASP A 65 -19.88 -19.86 26.41
N ARG A 66 -19.36 -20.98 26.87
CA ARG A 66 -19.45 -22.28 26.18
C ARG A 66 -20.90 -22.64 25.82
N ALA A 67 -21.86 -22.24 26.65
CA ALA A 67 -23.30 -22.39 26.40
C ALA A 67 -23.80 -21.46 25.26
N ALA A 68 -23.32 -20.23 25.21
CA ALA A 68 -23.66 -19.27 24.14
C ALA A 68 -23.03 -19.69 22.79
N LEU A 69 -21.84 -20.28 22.79
CA LEU A 69 -21.20 -20.86 21.61
C LEU A 69 -21.96 -22.11 21.11
N ALA A 70 -22.43 -22.97 22.02
CA ALA A 70 -23.26 -24.12 21.67
C ALA A 70 -24.59 -23.69 21.05
N ALA A 71 -25.28 -22.73 21.65
CA ALA A 71 -26.55 -22.17 21.14
C ALA A 71 -26.38 -21.51 19.76
N ARG A 72 -25.25 -20.84 19.50
CA ARG A 72 -24.94 -20.26 18.18
C ARG A 72 -24.68 -21.32 17.12
N ARG A 73 -23.97 -22.40 17.45
CA ARG A 73 -23.77 -23.55 16.56
C ARG A 73 -25.10 -24.25 16.22
N GLU A 74 -25.98 -24.38 17.18
CA GLU A 74 -27.30 -24.99 16.97
C GLU A 74 -28.22 -24.12 16.07
N ARG A 75 -28.16 -22.80 16.21
CA ARG A 75 -28.88 -21.86 15.31
C ARG A 75 -28.36 -21.93 13.87
N LEU A 76 -27.05 -22.00 13.67
CA LEU A 76 -26.42 -22.13 12.35
C LEU A 76 -26.76 -23.48 11.71
N ALA A 77 -26.80 -24.57 12.48
CA ALA A 77 -27.19 -25.89 12.00
C ALA A 77 -28.67 -25.96 11.59
N LYS A 78 -29.55 -25.19 12.27
CA LYS A 78 -30.98 -25.09 11.91
C LYS A 78 -31.24 -24.20 10.69
N GLN A 79 -30.34 -23.25 10.37
CA GLN A 79 -30.43 -22.46 9.14
C GLN A 79 -29.96 -23.17 7.89
N SER A 80 -29.11 -24.16 8.01
CA SER A 80 -28.61 -24.94 6.88
C SER A 80 -29.54 -26.11 6.46
N SER A 81 -30.62 -26.38 7.19
CA SER A 81 -31.54 -27.48 6.91
C SER A 81 -32.91 -27.06 6.33
N SER A 82 -33.11 -25.78 5.97
CA SER A 82 -34.36 -25.31 5.38
C SER A 82 -34.13 -24.60 4.04
N THR A 83 -33.86 -25.39 3.00
CA THR A 83 -34.02 -24.94 1.61
C THR A 83 -34.65 -26.08 0.80
N SER A 84 -35.94 -25.96 0.57
CA SER A 84 -36.63 -26.51 -0.59
C SER A 84 -37.90 -25.71 -0.88
N PRO A 85 -38.28 -25.54 -2.16
CA PRO A 85 -39.08 -24.42 -2.63
C PRO A 85 -40.57 -24.76 -2.70
N ARG A 86 -41.41 -23.74 -2.53
CA ARG A 86 -42.76 -23.73 -3.13
C ARG A 86 -43.29 -22.33 -3.38
N GLU A 87 -43.88 -22.24 -4.55
CA GLU A 87 -44.57 -21.14 -5.19
C GLU A 87 -45.76 -20.58 -4.43
N GLY A 88 -46.06 -19.29 -4.69
CA GLY A 88 -47.44 -18.87 -4.92
C GLY A 88 -48.07 -17.84 -3.96
N SER A 89 -48.32 -16.66 -4.54
CA SER A 89 -49.48 -15.77 -4.43
C SER A 89 -49.75 -14.95 -3.16
N ASP A 90 -49.77 -13.63 -3.43
CA ASP A 90 -50.69 -12.55 -3.04
C ASP A 90 -51.19 -12.41 -1.59
N SER A 91 -50.93 -11.26 -0.96
CA SER A 91 -51.86 -10.12 -0.78
C SER A 91 -51.48 -9.28 0.45
N VAL A 92 -51.39 -7.99 0.20
CA VAL A 92 -51.84 -6.80 0.97
C VAL A 92 -52.12 -6.97 2.47
N GLY A 93 -51.48 -6.10 3.28
CA GLY A 93 -51.86 -5.82 4.66
C GLY A 93 -50.89 -4.87 5.36
N SER A 94 -51.28 -3.60 5.35
CA SER A 94 -50.74 -2.51 6.16
C SER A 94 -50.97 -2.78 7.66
N GLU A 95 -49.96 -2.46 8.51
CA GLU A 95 -50.17 -1.60 9.70
C GLU A 95 -48.93 -1.47 10.58
N ASN A 96 -48.76 -0.23 10.97
CA ASN A 96 -47.93 0.41 11.99
C ASN A 96 -47.50 -0.45 13.19
N HIS A 97 -46.22 -0.28 13.63
CA HIS A 97 -45.93 0.24 14.98
C HIS A 97 -44.46 0.74 15.12
N GLN A 98 -44.36 1.83 15.85
CA GLN A 98 -43.20 2.67 16.15
C GLN A 98 -42.17 2.03 17.10
N PRO A 99 -41.02 2.72 17.33
CA PRO A 99 -39.75 2.12 17.63
C PRO A 99 -39.39 2.12 19.12
N LEU A 100 -38.53 1.22 19.51
CA LEU A 100 -37.83 1.33 20.79
C LEU A 100 -36.32 1.43 20.52
N ALA A 101 -35.78 2.59 20.88
CA ALA A 101 -34.38 2.94 20.79
C ALA A 101 -33.54 2.12 21.77
N THR A 102 -32.45 1.56 21.27
CA THR A 102 -31.30 1.19 22.09
C THR A 102 -30.02 1.49 21.31
N GLU A 103 -29.26 2.43 21.86
CA GLU A 103 -27.97 2.87 21.34
C GLU A 103 -26.94 1.75 21.27
N PRO A 104 -26.07 1.70 20.26
CA PRO A 104 -24.91 0.85 20.24
C PRO A 104 -23.69 1.61 20.80
N ASP A 105 -23.20 1.15 21.93
CA ASP A 105 -21.94 1.53 22.54
C ASP A 105 -20.78 0.93 21.71
N SER A 106 -20.14 1.76 20.89
CA SER A 106 -18.99 1.42 20.07
C SER A 106 -17.71 2.00 20.65
N SER A 107 -16.94 1.18 21.32
CA SER A 107 -15.55 1.48 21.64
C SER A 107 -14.64 0.32 21.19
N LEU A 108 -14.01 0.49 20.03
CA LEU A 108 -12.88 -0.32 19.59
C LEU A 108 -11.58 0.29 20.14
N PRO A 109 -10.61 -0.52 20.60
CA PRO A 109 -9.37 -0.02 21.17
C PRO A 109 -8.47 0.58 20.09
N LEU A 110 -8.01 1.80 20.35
CA LEU A 110 -6.95 2.50 19.62
C LEU A 110 -5.73 1.61 19.41
N LEU A 111 -5.16 1.66 18.22
CA LEU A 111 -3.88 1.06 17.82
C LEU A 111 -2.69 1.44 18.76
N SER A 112 -2.87 2.38 19.65
CA SER A 112 -1.90 2.80 20.68
C SER A 112 -1.55 1.70 21.70
N GLU A 113 -2.45 0.74 21.96
CA GLU A 113 -2.15 -0.33 22.92
C GLU A 113 -1.30 -1.47 22.37
N CYS A 114 -1.18 -1.59 21.04
CA CYS A 114 -0.30 -2.58 20.41
C CYS A 114 1.17 -2.14 20.34
N PHE A 115 1.47 -0.84 20.55
CA PHE A 115 2.82 -0.30 20.37
C PHE A 115 3.57 -0.01 21.68
N THR A 116 2.93 -0.09 22.84
CA THR A 116 3.58 0.20 24.13
C THR A 116 4.39 -0.96 24.71
N GLU A 117 4.38 -2.15 24.13
CA GLU A 117 5.19 -3.28 24.57
C GLU A 117 6.45 -3.54 23.71
N VAL A 118 6.75 -2.71 22.73
CA VAL A 118 7.95 -2.85 21.87
C VAL A 118 9.03 -1.84 22.30
N ASN A 119 9.36 -1.80 23.58
CA ASN A 119 10.66 -1.32 24.08
C ASN A 119 11.71 -2.44 24.13
N GLY A 120 11.61 -3.40 23.27
CA GLY A 120 12.60 -4.42 23.03
C GLY A 120 13.01 -4.36 21.57
N SER A 121 14.27 -3.97 21.33
CA SER A 121 15.03 -4.11 20.08
C SER A 121 14.22 -4.64 18.90
N PHE A 122 13.90 -3.77 17.96
CA PHE A 122 13.57 -4.25 16.61
C PHE A 122 14.66 -5.24 16.17
N PRO A 123 14.32 -6.45 15.68
CA PRO A 123 15.31 -7.37 15.14
C PRO A 123 15.83 -6.90 13.77
N GLY A 124 16.11 -5.62 13.63
CA GLY A 124 16.67 -5.00 12.42
C GLY A 124 18.16 -4.69 12.52
N ALA A 125 18.79 -4.90 13.68
CA ALA A 125 20.23 -4.67 13.83
C ALA A 125 21.11 -5.93 13.75
N SER A 126 20.51 -7.12 13.62
CA SER A 126 21.27 -8.38 13.54
C SER A 126 21.15 -9.09 12.18
N TYR A 127 20.62 -8.44 11.15
CA TYR A 127 20.56 -9.02 9.79
C TYR A 127 21.77 -8.69 8.91
N LEU A 128 22.87 -8.21 9.48
CA LEU A 128 24.07 -7.88 8.70
C LEU A 128 25.09 -9.01 8.62
N GLU A 129 24.84 -10.18 9.21
CA GLU A 129 25.70 -11.35 9.07
C GLU A 129 24.89 -12.64 9.00
N THR A 130 24.16 -12.87 7.91
CA THR A 130 23.98 -14.23 7.40
C THR A 130 23.75 -14.14 5.90
N ASN A 131 24.66 -14.70 5.13
CA ASN A 131 24.46 -15.17 3.76
C ASN A 131 23.41 -16.32 3.75
N SER A 132 22.23 -16.10 4.28
CA SER A 132 21.12 -17.00 4.08
C SER A 132 20.24 -16.38 2.99
N THR A 133 20.52 -16.72 1.73
CA THR A 133 19.50 -16.85 0.70
C THR A 133 18.25 -17.30 1.43
N ASP A 134 17.15 -16.55 1.28
CA ASP A 134 15.90 -16.89 1.95
C ASP A 134 15.47 -18.26 1.39
N ALA A 135 15.94 -19.33 2.03
CA ALA A 135 15.73 -20.71 1.60
C ALA A 135 14.24 -21.04 1.45
N SER A 136 13.38 -20.23 2.08
CA SER A 136 11.93 -20.34 1.98
C SER A 136 11.39 -19.97 0.58
N ILE A 137 12.06 -19.09 -0.16
CA ILE A 137 11.65 -18.70 -1.52
C ILE A 137 11.97 -19.82 -2.52
N LEU A 138 13.11 -20.50 -2.32
CA LEU A 138 13.57 -21.58 -3.20
C LEU A 138 12.99 -22.96 -2.81
N SER A 139 12.61 -23.17 -1.55
CA SER A 139 12.23 -24.49 -1.00
C SER A 139 10.87 -25.05 -1.44
N SER A 140 10.05 -24.27 -2.16
CA SER A 140 8.73 -24.70 -2.67
C SER A 140 8.70 -24.87 -4.19
N SER A 141 9.83 -25.08 -4.84
CA SER A 141 9.90 -25.24 -6.30
C SER A 141 9.68 -26.70 -6.71
N ASP A 142 8.93 -26.88 -7.78
CA ASP A 142 8.85 -28.16 -8.48
C ASP A 142 10.28 -28.53 -8.96
N PRO A 143 10.83 -29.72 -8.60
CA PRO A 143 12.21 -30.09 -8.93
C PRO A 143 12.49 -30.19 -10.43
N GLY A 144 11.47 -30.16 -11.29
CA GLY A 144 11.61 -30.14 -12.75
C GLY A 144 11.73 -28.75 -13.37
N ILE A 145 11.51 -27.65 -12.61
CA ILE A 145 11.48 -26.29 -13.15
C ILE A 145 12.72 -25.51 -12.70
N ASP A 146 13.29 -24.68 -13.61
CA ASP A 146 14.38 -23.77 -13.27
C ASP A 146 14.00 -22.90 -12.06
N PRO A 147 14.81 -22.89 -10.98
CA PRO A 147 14.48 -22.17 -9.74
C PRO A 147 14.24 -20.67 -9.95
N PHE A 148 14.96 -20.04 -10.89
CA PHE A 148 14.80 -18.62 -11.16
C PHE A 148 13.48 -18.30 -11.88
N ILE A 149 13.02 -19.20 -12.75
CA ILE A 149 11.68 -19.08 -13.36
C ILE A 149 10.61 -19.14 -12.27
N ASN A 150 10.69 -20.09 -11.34
CA ASN A 150 9.76 -20.17 -10.21
C ASN A 150 9.75 -18.89 -9.35
N VAL A 151 10.92 -18.33 -9.04
CA VAL A 151 11.04 -17.08 -8.26
C VAL A 151 10.43 -15.91 -9.02
N TYR A 152 10.60 -15.80 -10.33
CA TYR A 152 9.96 -14.78 -11.16
C TYR A 152 8.42 -14.83 -11.02
N TYR A 153 7.82 -16.01 -11.20
CA TYR A 153 6.36 -16.14 -11.10
C TYR A 153 5.85 -15.85 -9.69
N LYS A 154 6.61 -16.18 -8.67
CA LYS A 154 6.25 -15.93 -7.27
C LYS A 154 6.38 -14.46 -6.86
N CYS A 155 7.41 -13.75 -7.35
CA CYS A 155 7.81 -12.44 -6.82
C CYS A 155 7.60 -11.27 -7.80
N PHE A 156 7.48 -11.52 -9.11
CA PHE A 156 7.40 -10.44 -10.11
C PHE A 156 6.15 -10.53 -11.00
N HIS A 157 5.79 -11.72 -11.44
CA HIS A 157 4.68 -11.90 -12.39
C HIS A 157 3.35 -11.34 -11.87
N ALA A 158 3.08 -11.44 -10.57
CA ALA A 158 1.80 -11.01 -9.98
C ALA A 158 1.45 -9.53 -10.23
N PHE A 159 2.44 -8.65 -10.36
CA PHE A 159 2.23 -7.22 -10.62
C PHE A 159 2.61 -6.77 -12.03
N HIS A 160 3.14 -7.69 -12.88
CA HIS A 160 3.39 -7.49 -14.30
C HIS A 160 3.02 -8.77 -15.09
N PRO A 161 1.72 -9.17 -15.12
CA PRO A 161 1.30 -10.48 -15.59
C PRO A 161 1.01 -10.50 -17.10
N PHE A 162 1.99 -10.17 -17.92
CA PHE A 162 1.85 -10.14 -19.38
C PHE A 162 2.57 -11.27 -20.12
N VAL A 163 3.55 -11.92 -19.47
CA VAL A 163 4.17 -13.14 -19.98
C VAL A 163 3.21 -14.32 -19.81
N LEU A 164 3.31 -15.32 -20.65
CA LEU A 164 2.51 -16.54 -20.57
C LEU A 164 2.48 -17.15 -19.16
N PRO A 165 1.39 -17.76 -18.69
CA PRO A 165 1.36 -18.52 -17.45
C PRO A 165 2.45 -19.58 -17.43
N LEU A 166 3.00 -19.89 -16.24
CA LEU A 166 4.16 -20.76 -16.08
C LEU A 166 4.05 -22.07 -16.89
N HIS A 167 2.97 -22.80 -16.75
CA HIS A 167 2.76 -24.08 -17.43
C HIS A 167 2.72 -23.94 -18.96
N ARG A 168 2.18 -22.82 -19.47
CA ARG A 168 2.14 -22.53 -20.90
C ARG A 168 3.51 -22.10 -21.42
N LEU A 169 4.25 -21.29 -20.65
CA LEU A 169 5.62 -20.90 -21.00
C LEU A 169 6.50 -22.13 -21.16
N LEU A 170 6.44 -23.06 -20.22
CA LEU A 170 7.23 -24.30 -20.28
C LEU A 170 6.82 -25.17 -21.48
N HIS A 171 5.52 -25.34 -21.72
CA HIS A 171 5.01 -26.08 -22.88
C HIS A 171 5.53 -25.51 -24.22
N TYR A 172 5.45 -24.18 -24.39
CA TYR A 172 5.98 -23.54 -25.60
C TYR A 172 7.51 -23.57 -25.69
N ALA A 173 8.21 -23.59 -24.55
CA ALA A 173 9.68 -23.69 -24.53
C ALA A 173 10.19 -25.07 -25.00
N GLU A 174 9.41 -26.12 -24.81
CA GLU A 174 9.73 -27.49 -25.29
C GLU A 174 9.45 -27.66 -26.80
N ASP A 175 8.59 -26.85 -27.37
CA ASP A 175 8.26 -26.91 -28.80
C ASP A 175 9.34 -26.22 -29.64
N SER A 176 9.95 -26.96 -30.55
CA SER A 176 11.03 -26.48 -31.42
C SER A 176 10.62 -25.29 -32.30
N THR A 177 9.34 -25.13 -32.62
CA THR A 177 8.80 -24.02 -33.41
C THR A 177 8.80 -22.71 -32.62
N TRP A 178 8.62 -22.78 -31.31
CA TRP A 178 8.45 -21.64 -30.42
C TRP A 178 9.68 -21.32 -29.59
N SER A 179 10.51 -22.33 -29.27
CA SER A 179 11.66 -22.20 -28.36
C SER A 179 12.60 -21.05 -28.73
N ASN A 180 12.94 -20.89 -30.01
CA ASN A 180 13.80 -19.80 -30.47
C ASN A 180 13.15 -18.42 -30.32
N ARG A 181 11.81 -18.32 -30.51
CA ARG A 181 11.07 -17.07 -30.35
C ARG A 181 10.94 -16.67 -28.88
N LEU A 182 10.81 -17.65 -27.97
CA LEU A 182 10.68 -17.46 -26.53
C LEU A 182 12.02 -17.26 -25.81
N LYS A 183 13.14 -17.67 -26.40
CA LYS A 183 14.47 -17.61 -25.80
C LYS A 183 14.76 -16.29 -25.08
N PRO A 184 14.56 -15.08 -25.68
CA PRO A 184 14.85 -13.82 -25.01
C PRO A 184 13.91 -13.55 -23.82
N VAL A 185 12.63 -13.99 -23.89
CA VAL A 185 11.69 -13.86 -22.75
C VAL A 185 12.15 -14.72 -21.59
N ILE A 186 12.51 -15.99 -21.85
CA ILE A 186 12.98 -16.94 -20.81
C ILE A 186 14.25 -16.40 -20.15
N SER A 187 15.18 -15.84 -20.91
CA SER A 187 16.42 -15.26 -20.37
C SER A 187 16.14 -14.05 -19.47
N CYS A 188 15.20 -13.18 -19.85
CA CYS A 188 14.77 -12.07 -19.00
C CYS A 188 14.04 -12.55 -17.73
N VAL A 189 13.17 -13.56 -17.84
CA VAL A 189 12.46 -14.18 -16.71
C VAL A 189 13.46 -14.78 -15.71
N ARG A 190 14.46 -15.53 -16.19
CA ARG A 190 15.53 -16.08 -15.35
C ARG A 190 16.37 -14.99 -14.69
N TYR A 191 16.73 -13.96 -15.43
CA TYR A 191 17.48 -12.83 -14.89
C TYR A 191 16.71 -12.13 -13.75
N ILE A 192 15.43 -11.82 -13.94
CA ILE A 192 14.59 -11.20 -12.92
C ILE A 192 14.46 -12.12 -11.70
N GLY A 193 14.22 -13.41 -11.91
CA GLY A 193 14.17 -14.38 -10.82
C GLY A 193 15.47 -14.46 -10.02
N ALA A 194 16.64 -14.37 -10.71
CA ALA A 194 17.94 -14.34 -10.05
C ALA A 194 18.16 -13.06 -9.23
N LEU A 195 17.62 -11.92 -9.64
CA LEU A 195 17.63 -10.68 -8.85
C LEU A 195 16.87 -10.87 -7.54
N TYR A 196 15.64 -11.39 -7.59
CA TYR A 196 14.85 -11.65 -6.39
C TYR A 196 15.44 -12.74 -5.50
N ALA A 197 16.09 -13.75 -6.08
CA ALA A 197 16.83 -14.77 -5.36
C ALA A 197 18.19 -14.27 -4.83
N ARG A 198 18.58 -13.03 -5.13
CA ARG A 198 19.89 -12.44 -4.78
C ARG A 198 21.06 -13.34 -5.18
N SER A 199 20.94 -13.99 -6.34
CA SER A 199 21.92 -14.95 -6.83
C SER A 199 23.17 -14.25 -7.35
N GLY A 200 24.36 -14.81 -7.02
CA GLY A 200 25.62 -14.39 -7.62
C GLY A 200 25.68 -14.58 -9.15
N GLN A 201 24.73 -15.32 -9.73
CA GLN A 201 24.63 -15.54 -11.17
C GLN A 201 23.89 -14.41 -11.91
N SER A 202 23.29 -13.44 -11.20
CA SER A 202 22.46 -12.39 -11.81
C SER A 202 23.20 -11.61 -12.90
N GLY A 203 24.50 -11.31 -12.72
CA GLY A 203 25.31 -10.63 -13.74
C GLY A 203 25.49 -11.44 -15.03
N GLN A 204 25.73 -12.74 -14.93
CA GLN A 204 25.86 -13.64 -16.09
C GLN A 204 24.49 -13.75 -16.83
N LEU A 205 23.40 -13.90 -16.08
CA LEU A 205 22.06 -13.97 -16.65
C LEU A 205 21.62 -12.65 -17.30
N ALA A 206 22.09 -11.51 -16.77
CA ALA A 206 21.89 -10.22 -17.41
C ALA A 206 22.54 -10.14 -18.80
N MET A 207 23.80 -10.58 -18.90
CA MET A 207 24.51 -10.63 -20.20
C MET A 207 23.80 -11.56 -21.17
N GLN A 208 23.41 -12.76 -20.72
CA GLN A 208 22.67 -13.71 -21.55
C GLN A 208 21.35 -13.12 -22.06
N ALA A 209 20.59 -12.39 -21.22
CA ALA A 209 19.35 -11.74 -21.64
C ALA A 209 19.58 -10.67 -22.71
N VAL A 210 20.65 -9.89 -22.60
CA VAL A 210 21.04 -8.89 -23.61
C VAL A 210 21.40 -9.56 -24.92
N ASP A 211 22.26 -10.58 -24.89
CA ASP A 211 22.70 -11.30 -26.09
C ASP A 211 21.53 -11.93 -26.82
N ASP A 212 20.60 -12.56 -26.09
CA ASP A 212 19.41 -13.19 -26.66
C ASP A 212 18.42 -12.15 -27.25
N ILE A 213 18.30 -10.96 -26.63
CA ILE A 213 17.51 -9.84 -27.19
C ILE A 213 18.15 -9.33 -28.49
N ILE A 214 19.47 -9.16 -28.52
CA ILE A 214 20.20 -8.69 -29.70
C ILE A 214 20.06 -9.69 -30.84
N GLU A 215 20.24 -10.97 -30.55
CA GLU A 215 20.07 -12.06 -31.52
C GLU A 215 18.63 -12.07 -32.09
N ALA A 216 17.63 -12.03 -31.19
CA ALA A 216 16.22 -12.00 -31.58
C ALA A 216 15.89 -10.76 -32.43
N LYS A 217 16.42 -9.58 -32.10
CA LYS A 217 16.21 -8.36 -32.89
C LYS A 217 16.82 -8.47 -34.30
N ALA A 218 17.93 -9.17 -34.45
CA ALA A 218 18.58 -9.39 -35.73
C ALA A 218 17.85 -10.42 -36.62
N VAL A 219 17.32 -11.49 -36.02
CA VAL A 219 16.72 -12.62 -36.72
C VAL A 219 15.21 -12.46 -36.91
N LEU A 220 14.51 -11.94 -35.90
CA LEU A 220 13.05 -11.84 -35.83
C LEU A 220 12.61 -10.44 -35.32
N PRO A 221 12.93 -9.36 -36.03
CA PRO A 221 12.73 -7.98 -35.58
C PRO A 221 11.26 -7.60 -35.31
N THR A 222 10.31 -8.34 -35.86
CA THR A 222 8.86 -8.13 -35.70
C THR A 222 8.21 -9.25 -34.88
N CYS A 223 8.94 -9.87 -33.96
CA CYS A 223 8.39 -10.91 -33.09
C CYS A 223 7.71 -10.30 -31.84
N PRO A 224 6.44 -10.63 -31.54
CA PRO A 224 5.77 -10.13 -30.32
C PRO A 224 6.48 -10.51 -29.02
N PHE A 225 7.14 -11.67 -28.95
CA PHE A 225 7.96 -12.05 -27.79
C PHE A 225 9.19 -11.15 -27.59
N LEU A 226 9.71 -10.54 -28.66
CA LEU A 226 10.77 -9.53 -28.53
C LEU A 226 10.25 -8.30 -27.77
N CYS A 227 8.99 -7.87 -28.00
CA CYS A 227 8.37 -6.81 -27.21
C CYS A 227 8.29 -7.17 -25.73
N GLN A 228 7.90 -8.41 -25.40
CA GLN A 228 7.88 -8.87 -24.00
C GLN A 228 9.26 -8.86 -23.35
N ALA A 229 10.27 -9.39 -24.05
CA ALA A 229 11.63 -9.44 -23.52
C ALA A 229 12.21 -8.04 -23.30
N GLN A 230 12.07 -7.14 -24.29
CA GLN A 230 12.55 -5.76 -24.17
C GLN A 230 11.80 -4.98 -23.08
N LEU A 231 10.50 -5.19 -22.91
CA LEU A 231 9.73 -4.57 -21.84
C LEU A 231 10.17 -5.03 -20.45
N LEU A 232 10.36 -6.35 -20.25
CA LEU A 232 10.91 -6.91 -19.02
C LEU A 232 12.29 -6.30 -18.70
N TYR A 233 13.16 -6.29 -19.71
CA TYR A 233 14.53 -5.79 -19.55
C TYR A 233 14.58 -4.28 -19.29
N SER A 234 13.71 -3.50 -19.94
CA SER A 234 13.54 -2.07 -19.68
C SER A 234 13.17 -1.79 -18.22
N ILE A 235 12.21 -2.54 -17.67
CA ILE A 235 11.82 -2.39 -16.25
C ILE A 235 13.01 -2.62 -15.33
N VAL A 236 13.78 -3.68 -15.56
CA VAL A 236 14.97 -3.97 -14.75
C VAL A 236 16.01 -2.86 -14.85
N LEU A 237 16.33 -2.41 -16.05
CA LEU A 237 17.30 -1.32 -16.27
C LEU A 237 16.89 -0.03 -15.57
N PHE A 238 15.60 0.33 -15.62
CA PHE A 238 15.09 1.54 -15.00
C PHE A 238 15.32 1.54 -13.49
N TRP A 239 15.02 0.42 -12.83
CA TRP A 239 15.13 0.27 -11.39
C TRP A 239 16.54 -0.14 -10.91
N SER A 240 17.39 -0.55 -11.84
CA SER A 240 18.84 -0.71 -11.60
C SER A 240 19.64 0.60 -11.74
N GLY A 241 18.97 1.72 -12.12
CA GLY A 241 19.60 3.02 -12.25
C GLY A 241 20.05 3.39 -13.66
N SER A 242 19.90 2.50 -14.65
CA SER A 242 20.29 2.72 -16.06
C SER A 242 19.11 3.30 -16.88
N ARG A 243 18.53 4.42 -16.40
CA ARG A 243 17.32 5.04 -16.99
C ARG A 243 17.44 5.35 -18.49
N PRO A 244 18.54 5.94 -19.02
CA PRO A 244 18.64 6.23 -20.45
C PRO A 244 18.53 4.97 -21.33
N GLN A 245 19.17 3.87 -20.90
CA GLN A 245 19.08 2.60 -21.60
C GLN A 245 17.68 2.00 -21.51
N ALA A 246 17.05 2.05 -20.32
CA ALA A 246 15.66 1.62 -20.14
C ALA A 246 14.71 2.34 -21.10
N LEU A 247 14.89 3.66 -21.25
CA LEU A 247 14.09 4.46 -22.18
C LEU A 247 14.36 4.10 -23.64
N SER A 248 15.58 3.77 -24.01
CA SER A 248 15.89 3.28 -25.36
C SER A 248 15.16 1.98 -25.65
N TYR A 249 15.17 1.02 -24.69
CA TYR A 249 14.46 -0.25 -24.86
C TYR A 249 12.95 -0.08 -24.96
N ILE A 250 12.34 0.77 -24.12
CA ILE A 250 10.88 0.96 -24.18
C ILE A 250 10.49 1.67 -25.47
N ASN A 251 11.25 2.65 -25.95
CA ASN A 251 11.00 3.33 -27.22
C ASN A 251 11.06 2.37 -28.40
N ASP A 252 12.09 1.51 -28.45
CA ASP A 252 12.18 0.43 -29.44
C ASP A 252 10.95 -0.50 -29.37
N THR A 253 10.55 -0.88 -28.16
CA THR A 253 9.41 -1.77 -27.93
C THR A 253 8.11 -1.14 -28.43
N VAL A 254 7.87 0.15 -28.14
CA VAL A 254 6.70 0.87 -28.65
C VAL A 254 6.70 0.92 -30.18
N GLY A 255 7.87 1.19 -30.79
CA GLY A 255 8.02 1.16 -32.24
C GLY A 255 7.66 -0.19 -32.87
N ILE A 256 8.17 -1.29 -32.31
CA ILE A 256 7.87 -2.65 -32.78
C ILE A 256 6.39 -2.99 -32.55
N ALA A 257 5.85 -2.75 -31.35
CA ALA A 257 4.47 -3.05 -30.99
C ALA A 257 3.47 -2.28 -31.87
N THR A 258 3.76 -1.01 -32.19
CA THR A 258 2.95 -0.18 -33.08
C THR A 258 3.02 -0.67 -34.51
N ALA A 259 4.22 -1.00 -35.01
CA ALA A 259 4.41 -1.55 -36.37
C ALA A 259 3.70 -2.91 -36.56
N LEU A 260 3.67 -3.74 -35.49
CA LEU A 260 2.90 -4.99 -35.47
C LEU A 260 1.39 -4.77 -35.40
N GLY A 261 0.92 -3.59 -34.97
CA GLY A 261 -0.48 -3.31 -34.70
C GLY A 261 -1.02 -3.94 -33.44
N MET A 262 -0.18 -4.12 -32.38
CA MET A 262 -0.60 -4.74 -31.12
C MET A 262 -1.68 -3.96 -30.38
N SER A 263 -1.85 -2.66 -30.68
CA SER A 263 -2.93 -1.81 -30.17
C SER A 263 -4.30 -2.12 -30.76
N ARG A 264 -4.37 -2.97 -31.79
CA ARG A 264 -5.60 -3.28 -32.53
C ARG A 264 -6.24 -4.56 -32.02
N GLN A 265 -7.57 -4.61 -32.06
CA GLN A 265 -8.37 -5.74 -31.61
C GLN A 265 -8.06 -7.04 -32.38
N ASP A 266 -7.84 -6.94 -33.69
CA ASP A 266 -7.60 -8.08 -34.58
C ASP A 266 -6.23 -8.74 -34.36
N PHE A 267 -5.23 -7.99 -33.84
CA PHE A 267 -3.86 -8.48 -33.72
C PHE A 267 -3.76 -9.74 -32.86
N ALA A 268 -4.39 -9.73 -31.67
CA ALA A 268 -4.25 -10.81 -30.69
C ALA A 268 -4.72 -12.16 -31.26
N ILE A 269 -5.84 -12.16 -31.99
CA ILE A 269 -6.40 -13.36 -32.60
C ILE A 269 -5.56 -13.81 -33.79
N ALA A 270 -5.17 -12.86 -34.66
CA ALA A 270 -4.42 -13.16 -35.89
C ALA A 270 -3.01 -13.73 -35.62
N ASN A 271 -2.42 -13.44 -34.44
CA ASN A 271 -1.04 -13.83 -34.10
C ASN A 271 -0.96 -14.85 -32.94
N SER A 272 -2.04 -15.59 -32.69
CA SER A 272 -2.09 -16.58 -31.58
C SER A 272 -2.11 -18.03 -32.05
N ASP A 273 -2.08 -18.30 -33.34
CA ASP A 273 -2.20 -19.64 -33.93
C ASP A 273 -3.41 -20.42 -33.37
N GLY A 274 -4.49 -19.70 -33.02
CA GLY A 274 -5.71 -20.26 -32.45
C GLY A 274 -5.63 -20.57 -30.93
N ASP A 275 -4.50 -20.27 -30.24
CA ASP A 275 -4.41 -20.42 -28.78
C ASP A 275 -4.97 -19.18 -28.07
N PRO A 276 -6.08 -19.29 -27.33
CA PRO A 276 -6.69 -18.17 -26.63
C PRO A 276 -5.79 -17.61 -25.51
N VAL A 277 -4.92 -18.43 -24.89
CA VAL A 277 -3.97 -17.99 -23.86
C VAL A 277 -2.88 -17.12 -24.48
N LEU A 278 -2.40 -17.48 -25.65
CA LEU A 278 -1.42 -16.66 -26.38
C LEU A 278 -2.05 -15.33 -26.84
N ALA A 279 -3.30 -15.37 -27.33
CA ALA A 279 -4.04 -14.15 -27.68
C ALA A 279 -4.19 -13.21 -26.47
N GLU A 280 -4.51 -13.77 -25.30
CA GLU A 280 -4.58 -13.01 -24.05
C GLU A 280 -3.22 -12.43 -23.65
N SER A 281 -2.12 -13.17 -23.81
CA SER A 281 -0.77 -12.67 -23.57
C SER A 281 -0.44 -11.44 -24.42
N TRP A 282 -0.93 -11.40 -25.67
CA TRP A 282 -0.72 -10.23 -26.55
C TRP A 282 -1.52 -9.02 -26.10
N ARG A 283 -2.79 -9.17 -25.70
CA ARG A 283 -3.58 -8.09 -25.10
C ARG A 283 -2.89 -7.51 -23.87
N ARG A 284 -2.43 -8.38 -22.97
CA ARG A 284 -1.69 -8.01 -21.76
C ARG A 284 -0.38 -7.30 -22.06
N THR A 285 0.33 -7.74 -23.11
CA THR A 285 1.61 -7.11 -23.52
C THR A 285 1.41 -5.67 -23.94
N TRP A 286 0.40 -5.37 -24.77
CA TRP A 286 0.08 -4.00 -25.16
C TRP A 286 -0.26 -3.12 -23.95
N TRP A 287 -1.16 -3.58 -23.10
CA TRP A 287 -1.59 -2.80 -21.95
C TRP A 287 -0.48 -2.63 -20.91
N GLN A 288 0.36 -3.64 -20.71
CA GLN A 288 1.52 -3.50 -19.83
C GLN A 288 2.54 -2.49 -20.40
N LEU A 289 2.75 -2.47 -21.70
CA LEU A 289 3.60 -1.48 -22.37
C LEU A 289 3.06 -0.06 -22.14
N TYR A 290 1.76 0.15 -22.32
CA TYR A 290 1.07 1.42 -22.03
C TYR A 290 1.27 1.86 -20.57
N ILE A 291 1.08 0.95 -19.61
CA ILE A 291 1.25 1.22 -18.18
C ILE A 291 2.68 1.63 -17.87
N VAL A 292 3.67 0.91 -18.39
CA VAL A 292 5.08 1.18 -18.09
C VAL A 292 5.53 2.51 -18.72
N ASP A 293 5.16 2.77 -19.96
CA ASP A 293 5.50 4.01 -20.67
C ASP A 293 4.88 5.24 -19.98
N SER A 294 3.60 5.18 -19.61
CA SER A 294 2.92 6.21 -18.82
C SER A 294 3.59 6.45 -17.46
N ASN A 295 3.96 5.37 -16.75
CA ASN A 295 4.63 5.51 -15.45
C ASN A 295 6.04 6.09 -15.57
N TYR A 296 6.77 5.75 -16.63
CA TYR A 296 8.07 6.38 -16.89
C TYR A 296 7.91 7.88 -17.13
N ALA A 297 6.88 8.30 -17.88
CA ALA A 297 6.57 9.71 -18.07
C ALA A 297 6.21 10.39 -16.74
N ALA A 298 5.35 9.77 -15.93
CA ALA A 298 4.97 10.28 -14.62
C ALA A 298 6.18 10.47 -13.69
N ILE A 299 7.11 9.52 -13.66
CA ILE A 299 8.33 9.60 -12.84
C ILE A 299 9.27 10.70 -13.34
N ARG A 300 9.38 10.88 -14.66
CA ARG A 300 10.18 11.95 -15.27
C ARG A 300 9.46 13.30 -15.29
N ARG A 301 8.14 13.29 -15.02
CA ARG A 301 7.25 14.45 -15.15
C ARG A 301 7.26 15.02 -16.56
N ASP A 302 7.22 14.12 -17.51
CA ASP A 302 6.99 14.45 -18.89
C ASP A 302 5.49 14.45 -19.16
N THR A 303 5.04 15.43 -19.90
CA THR A 303 3.61 15.56 -20.26
C THR A 303 3.23 14.64 -21.41
N ASP A 304 4.22 14.02 -22.05
CA ASP A 304 4.08 13.21 -23.23
C ASP A 304 4.80 11.87 -23.11
N PHE A 305 4.21 10.82 -23.70
CA PHE A 305 4.78 9.50 -23.80
C PHE A 305 4.26 8.79 -25.06
N LEU A 306 5.03 7.85 -25.60
CA LEU A 306 4.85 7.36 -26.96
C LEU A 306 3.53 6.64 -27.21
N THR A 307 3.01 5.92 -26.22
CA THR A 307 1.76 5.15 -26.34
C THR A 307 0.50 5.97 -26.11
N ARG A 308 0.62 7.23 -25.64
CA ARG A 308 -0.52 8.07 -25.25
C ARG A 308 -1.52 8.28 -26.37
N ASP A 309 -1.02 8.69 -27.53
CA ASP A 309 -1.86 9.08 -28.66
C ASP A 309 -2.04 7.94 -29.70
N VAL A 310 -1.58 6.73 -29.36
CA VAL A 310 -1.80 5.55 -30.20
C VAL A 310 -3.23 5.06 -30.01
N PRO A 311 -4.07 5.04 -31.06
CA PRO A 311 -5.43 4.51 -30.96
C PRO A 311 -5.40 3.04 -30.51
N ALA A 312 -6.02 2.76 -29.37
CA ALA A 312 -6.10 1.42 -28.81
C ALA A 312 -7.52 0.88 -28.95
N THR A 313 -7.69 -0.12 -29.80
CA THR A 313 -8.94 -0.90 -29.96
C THR A 313 -8.80 -2.31 -29.42
N VAL A 314 -7.61 -2.66 -28.93
CA VAL A 314 -7.33 -3.95 -28.28
C VAL A 314 -8.21 -4.14 -27.06
N ASP A 315 -8.80 -5.33 -26.93
CA ASP A 315 -9.68 -5.67 -25.81
C ASP A 315 -8.93 -5.69 -24.49
N LEU A 316 -9.71 -5.60 -23.39
CA LEU A 316 -9.18 -5.63 -22.03
C LEU A 316 -8.80 -7.04 -21.59
N PRO A 317 -7.76 -7.20 -20.76
CA PRO A 317 -7.37 -8.48 -20.20
C PRO A 317 -8.42 -9.10 -19.28
N CYS A 318 -8.50 -10.43 -19.26
CA CYS A 318 -9.32 -11.20 -18.33
C CYS A 318 -8.68 -11.27 -16.93
N GLU A 319 -9.37 -11.91 -15.96
CA GLU A 319 -8.84 -12.14 -14.63
C GLU A 319 -7.61 -13.06 -14.63
N GLU A 320 -6.72 -12.87 -13.63
CA GLU A 320 -5.53 -13.71 -13.45
C GLU A 320 -5.86 -15.20 -13.30
N ARG A 321 -6.96 -15.50 -12.60
CA ARG A 321 -7.42 -16.89 -12.43
C ARG A 321 -7.78 -17.53 -13.76
N GLU A 322 -8.44 -16.80 -14.64
CA GLU A 322 -8.85 -17.26 -15.98
C GLU A 322 -7.63 -17.44 -16.88
N TYR A 323 -6.72 -16.47 -16.85
CA TYR A 323 -5.46 -16.55 -17.60
C TYR A 323 -4.63 -17.76 -17.17
N ASN A 324 -4.46 -17.95 -15.87
CA ASN A 324 -3.70 -19.08 -15.32
C ASN A 324 -4.38 -20.44 -15.55
N SER A 325 -5.71 -20.50 -15.61
CA SER A 325 -6.43 -21.74 -15.89
C SER A 325 -6.42 -22.14 -17.36
N GLY A 326 -6.12 -21.19 -18.26
CA GLY A 326 -6.20 -21.36 -19.71
C GLY A 326 -7.61 -21.27 -20.29
N VAL A 327 -8.62 -21.01 -19.44
CA VAL A 327 -10.02 -20.83 -19.86
C VAL A 327 -10.28 -19.33 -20.02
N ILE A 328 -10.00 -18.82 -21.20
CA ILE A 328 -10.11 -17.38 -21.49
C ILE A 328 -11.56 -17.05 -21.90
N PRO A 329 -12.25 -16.15 -21.17
CA PRO A 329 -13.58 -15.68 -21.54
C PRO A 329 -13.55 -14.80 -22.79
N THR A 330 -14.73 -14.49 -23.34
CA THR A 330 -14.85 -13.47 -24.36
C THR A 330 -14.35 -12.13 -23.81
N PRO A 331 -13.37 -11.49 -24.46
CA PRO A 331 -12.80 -10.25 -23.95
C PRO A 331 -13.82 -9.10 -23.98
N SER A 332 -13.73 -8.20 -23.01
CA SER A 332 -14.51 -6.96 -22.97
C SER A 332 -13.75 -5.84 -23.68
N SER A 333 -14.49 -4.95 -24.33
CA SER A 333 -13.87 -3.80 -24.99
C SER A 333 -13.56 -2.66 -24.02
N LEU A 334 -12.63 -1.78 -24.42
CA LEU A 334 -12.36 -0.55 -23.67
C LEU A 334 -13.58 0.38 -23.64
N ALA A 335 -14.38 0.42 -24.72
CA ALA A 335 -15.60 1.23 -24.79
C ALA A 335 -16.66 0.78 -23.78
N ASP A 336 -16.83 -0.55 -23.60
CA ASP A 336 -17.73 -1.08 -22.57
C ASP A 336 -17.27 -0.71 -21.15
N PHE A 337 -15.95 -0.73 -20.91
CA PHE A 337 -15.38 -0.29 -19.64
C PHE A 337 -15.59 1.20 -19.39
N ASP A 338 -15.42 2.04 -20.41
CA ASP A 338 -15.56 3.50 -20.29
C ASP A 338 -17.02 3.94 -20.09
N THR A 339 -17.98 3.10 -20.45
CA THR A 339 -19.43 3.37 -20.32
C THR A 339 -20.13 2.45 -19.29
N ARG A 340 -19.34 1.75 -18.45
CA ARG A 340 -19.84 0.73 -17.49
C ARG A 340 -20.90 1.24 -16.52
N GLU A 341 -20.81 2.53 -16.13
CA GLU A 341 -21.76 3.19 -15.22
C GLU A 341 -23.15 3.39 -15.84
N PHE A 342 -23.24 3.35 -17.17
CA PHE A 342 -24.51 3.47 -17.91
C PHE A 342 -25.05 2.11 -18.35
N SER A 343 -24.31 1.02 -18.08
CA SER A 343 -24.78 -0.32 -18.40
C SER A 343 -25.89 -0.78 -17.45
N SER A 344 -26.89 -1.45 -17.98
CA SER A 344 -27.91 -2.12 -17.17
C SER A 344 -27.43 -3.41 -16.51
N GLU A 345 -26.27 -3.94 -16.94
CA GLU A 345 -25.66 -5.15 -16.42
C GLU A 345 -24.53 -4.80 -15.47
N ASN A 346 -24.51 -5.43 -14.28
CA ASN A 346 -23.42 -5.31 -13.33
C ASN A 346 -22.22 -6.18 -13.76
N HIS A 347 -21.55 -5.79 -14.83
CA HIS A 347 -20.35 -6.47 -15.30
C HIS A 347 -19.15 -6.12 -14.42
N VAL A 348 -18.44 -7.15 -13.94
CA VAL A 348 -17.21 -6.99 -13.16
C VAL A 348 -16.01 -7.21 -14.07
N TYR A 349 -15.24 -6.17 -14.29
CA TYR A 349 -14.01 -6.24 -15.08
C TYR A 349 -12.84 -6.81 -14.27
N SER A 350 -11.79 -7.21 -14.96
CA SER A 350 -10.57 -7.72 -14.33
C SER A 350 -9.83 -6.63 -13.54
N SER A 351 -9.05 -7.05 -12.56
CA SER A 351 -8.16 -6.12 -11.81
C SER A 351 -7.17 -5.42 -12.75
N PHE A 352 -6.76 -6.08 -13.83
CA PHE A 352 -5.93 -5.47 -14.86
C PHE A 352 -6.68 -4.35 -15.62
N ALA A 353 -7.96 -4.54 -15.94
CA ALA A 353 -8.78 -3.51 -16.58
C ALA A 353 -8.92 -2.27 -15.67
N TYR A 354 -9.12 -2.45 -14.36
CA TYR A 354 -9.15 -1.34 -13.42
C TYR A 354 -7.79 -0.64 -13.30
N LEU A 355 -6.67 -1.36 -13.35
CA LEU A 355 -5.33 -0.76 -13.41
C LEU A 355 -5.14 0.07 -14.70
N ILE A 356 -5.59 -0.43 -15.85
CA ILE A 356 -5.58 0.32 -17.11
C ILE A 356 -6.39 1.60 -16.97
N GLY A 357 -7.60 1.53 -16.40
CA GLY A 357 -8.46 2.70 -16.19
C GLY A 357 -7.79 3.75 -15.31
N SER A 358 -7.19 3.35 -14.18
CA SER A 358 -6.46 4.28 -13.30
C SER A 358 -5.25 4.90 -13.99
N THR A 359 -4.50 4.12 -14.79
CA THR A 359 -3.33 4.61 -15.55
C THR A 359 -3.74 5.62 -16.63
N ARG A 360 -4.85 5.39 -17.32
CA ARG A 360 -5.40 6.36 -18.28
C ARG A 360 -5.79 7.67 -17.60
N GLY A 361 -6.30 7.60 -16.38
CA GLY A 361 -6.53 8.77 -15.53
C GLY A 361 -5.25 9.55 -15.24
N VAL A 362 -4.19 8.86 -14.80
CA VAL A 362 -2.87 9.48 -14.59
C VAL A 362 -2.34 10.12 -15.88
N ALA A 363 -2.50 9.45 -17.02
CA ALA A 363 -2.09 9.98 -18.32
C ALA A 363 -2.81 11.29 -18.68
N GLN A 364 -4.09 11.44 -18.36
CA GLN A 364 -4.83 12.69 -18.56
C GLN A 364 -4.30 13.80 -17.67
N ILE A 365 -3.94 13.50 -16.40
CA ILE A 365 -3.30 14.46 -15.50
C ILE A 365 -1.98 14.97 -16.11
N LEU A 366 -1.15 14.06 -16.61
CA LEU A 366 0.13 14.42 -17.22
C LEU A 366 -0.09 15.33 -18.46
N ALA A 367 -1.01 14.95 -19.35
CA ALA A 367 -1.31 15.70 -20.57
C ALA A 367 -1.80 17.12 -20.28
N ALA A 368 -2.50 17.30 -19.19
CA ALA A 368 -3.07 18.58 -18.80
C ALA A 368 -2.18 19.41 -17.87
N THR A 369 -1.05 18.86 -17.38
CA THR A 369 -0.09 19.59 -16.58
C THR A 369 0.74 20.54 -17.44
N PRO A 370 0.91 21.82 -17.05
CA PRO A 370 1.72 22.77 -17.81
C PRO A 370 3.17 22.28 -17.99
N PRO A 371 3.78 22.46 -19.18
CA PRO A 371 5.11 21.94 -19.46
C PRO A 371 6.23 22.69 -18.75
N ASP A 372 5.99 23.90 -18.25
CA ASP A 372 7.00 24.75 -17.61
C ASP A 372 7.39 24.30 -16.18
N LYS A 373 6.74 23.28 -15.63
CA LYS A 373 7.01 22.65 -14.31
C LYS A 373 7.01 23.64 -13.12
N LYS A 374 6.74 24.92 -13.33
CA LYS A 374 6.72 25.97 -12.32
C LYS A 374 5.32 26.53 -12.08
N THR A 375 4.44 26.38 -13.08
CA THR A 375 3.05 26.80 -12.98
C THR A 375 2.24 25.66 -12.38
N SER A 376 1.39 25.98 -11.40
CA SER A 376 0.41 25.01 -10.90
C SER A 376 -0.62 24.69 -11.98
N PRO A 377 -1.13 23.44 -12.03
CA PRO A 377 -2.23 23.12 -12.93
C PRO A 377 -3.43 24.05 -12.70
N PRO A 378 -4.18 24.46 -13.74
CA PRO A 378 -5.41 25.25 -13.55
C PRO A 378 -6.39 24.54 -12.60
N ILE A 379 -7.14 25.29 -11.80
CA ILE A 379 -8.04 24.72 -10.79
C ILE A 379 -9.14 23.88 -11.45
N GLU A 380 -9.65 24.30 -12.60
CA GLU A 380 -10.66 23.59 -13.38
C GLU A 380 -10.15 22.20 -13.83
N LEU A 381 -8.86 22.08 -14.06
CA LEU A 381 -8.22 20.81 -14.35
C LEU A 381 -8.15 19.92 -13.09
N VAL A 382 -7.81 20.52 -11.94
CA VAL A 382 -7.79 19.78 -10.66
C VAL A 382 -9.16 19.20 -10.36
N GLU A 383 -10.23 20.00 -10.52
CA GLU A 383 -11.61 19.55 -10.33
C GLU A 383 -12.03 18.44 -11.31
N ALA A 384 -11.66 18.55 -12.58
CA ALA A 384 -11.96 17.53 -13.59
C ALA A 384 -11.26 16.21 -13.28
N VAL A 385 -10.00 16.26 -12.84
CA VAL A 385 -9.23 15.08 -12.44
C VAL A 385 -9.77 14.48 -11.15
N ASP A 386 -10.18 15.29 -10.20
CA ASP A 386 -10.81 14.83 -8.96
C ASP A 386 -12.09 14.05 -9.25
N ALA A 387 -12.96 14.60 -10.09
CA ALA A 387 -14.18 13.91 -10.50
C ALA A 387 -13.89 12.54 -11.14
N MET A 388 -12.85 12.43 -11.95
CA MET A 388 -12.45 11.18 -12.58
C MET A 388 -11.88 10.18 -11.57
N ILE A 389 -11.00 10.62 -10.66
CA ILE A 389 -10.40 9.77 -9.63
C ILE A 389 -11.46 9.28 -8.65
N ASP A 390 -12.28 10.20 -8.13
CA ASP A 390 -13.36 9.87 -7.21
C ASP A 390 -14.39 8.95 -7.89
N GLY A 391 -14.70 9.20 -9.17
CA GLY A 391 -15.51 8.31 -9.99
C GLY A 391 -14.92 6.91 -10.12
N TRP A 392 -13.61 6.79 -10.35
CA TRP A 392 -12.95 5.48 -10.42
C TRP A 392 -13.07 4.71 -9.09
N LEU A 393 -12.82 5.39 -7.95
CA LEU A 393 -12.93 4.79 -6.62
C LEU A 393 -14.37 4.37 -6.28
N LEU A 394 -15.35 5.23 -6.62
CA LEU A 394 -16.77 5.00 -6.34
C LEU A 394 -17.35 3.85 -7.17
N LEU A 395 -16.94 3.75 -8.43
CA LEU A 395 -17.43 2.75 -9.38
C LEU A 395 -16.76 1.38 -9.25
N LEU A 396 -15.79 1.23 -8.34
CA LEU A 396 -15.25 -0.11 -8.03
C LEU A 396 -16.35 -0.99 -7.46
N PRO A 397 -16.61 -2.18 -8.06
CA PRO A 397 -17.55 -3.15 -7.53
C PRO A 397 -17.18 -3.58 -6.12
N GLU A 398 -18.16 -3.95 -5.31
CA GLU A 398 -17.94 -4.38 -3.92
C GLU A 398 -16.88 -5.48 -3.80
N CYS A 399 -16.86 -6.44 -4.74
CA CYS A 399 -15.88 -7.53 -4.76
C CYS A 399 -14.45 -7.09 -5.10
N LYS A 400 -14.27 -5.89 -5.68
CA LYS A 400 -12.96 -5.32 -6.06
C LYS A 400 -12.44 -4.25 -5.10
N ARG A 401 -13.25 -3.83 -4.13
CA ARG A 401 -12.82 -2.86 -3.10
C ARG A 401 -11.78 -3.42 -2.13
N PRO A 402 -11.91 -4.66 -1.61
CA PRO A 402 -10.88 -5.23 -0.75
C PRO A 402 -9.62 -5.57 -1.56
N LEU A 403 -8.47 -5.03 -1.14
CA LEU A 403 -7.17 -5.34 -1.75
C LEU A 403 -6.61 -6.71 -1.33
N MET A 404 -7.19 -7.32 -0.30
CA MET A 404 -6.78 -8.63 0.21
C MET A 404 -7.98 -9.56 0.24
N SER A 405 -7.80 -10.77 -0.29
CA SER A 405 -8.80 -11.82 -0.26
C SER A 405 -8.99 -12.38 1.16
N LYS A 406 -10.03 -13.19 1.35
CA LYS A 406 -10.27 -13.91 2.62
C LYS A 406 -9.17 -14.91 2.95
N ASP A 407 -8.43 -15.35 1.96
CA ASP A 407 -7.34 -16.32 2.09
C ASP A 407 -5.98 -15.63 2.35
N GLY A 408 -5.98 -14.28 2.42
CA GLY A 408 -4.80 -13.47 2.71
C GLY A 408 -3.97 -13.09 1.49
N GLU A 409 -4.43 -13.41 0.28
CA GLU A 409 -3.74 -13.03 -0.96
C GLU A 409 -4.08 -11.59 -1.34
N ILE A 410 -3.04 -10.82 -1.71
CA ILE A 410 -3.19 -9.43 -2.16
C ILE A 410 -3.40 -9.39 -3.66
N ASP A 411 -4.40 -8.62 -4.09
CA ASP A 411 -4.59 -8.24 -5.49
C ASP A 411 -3.56 -7.18 -5.86
N GLU A 412 -2.43 -7.61 -6.44
CA GLU A 412 -1.29 -6.73 -6.75
C GLU A 412 -1.59 -5.69 -7.82
N LEU A 413 -2.52 -5.96 -8.73
CA LEU A 413 -2.90 -5.01 -9.77
C LEU A 413 -3.76 -3.89 -9.19
N LEU A 414 -4.70 -4.21 -8.32
CA LEU A 414 -5.47 -3.20 -7.58
C LEU A 414 -4.61 -2.46 -6.55
N PHE A 415 -3.71 -3.17 -5.85
CA PHE A 415 -2.72 -2.52 -4.98
C PHE A 415 -1.95 -1.45 -5.76
N TYR A 416 -1.45 -1.79 -6.96
CA TYR A 416 -0.71 -0.88 -7.81
C TYR A 416 -1.58 0.30 -8.28
N ALA A 417 -2.83 0.04 -8.69
CA ALA A 417 -3.78 1.07 -9.11
C ALA A 417 -4.05 2.08 -7.99
N HIS A 418 -4.38 1.61 -6.78
CA HIS A 418 -4.62 2.48 -5.62
C HIS A 418 -3.39 3.30 -5.23
N MET A 419 -2.20 2.69 -5.21
CA MET A 419 -0.96 3.41 -4.92
C MET A 419 -0.70 4.52 -5.94
N GLY A 420 -0.94 4.27 -7.22
CA GLY A 420 -0.83 5.25 -8.29
C GLY A 420 -1.82 6.40 -8.17
N ILE A 421 -3.09 6.10 -7.88
CA ILE A 421 -4.14 7.10 -7.66
C ILE A 421 -3.78 8.01 -6.49
N HIS A 422 -3.44 7.46 -5.32
CA HIS A 422 -3.10 8.28 -4.16
C HIS A 422 -1.83 9.10 -4.37
N ALA A 423 -0.82 8.58 -5.09
CA ALA A 423 0.35 9.36 -5.48
C ALA A 423 -0.04 10.55 -6.40
N SER A 424 -0.98 10.33 -7.31
CA SER A 424 -1.47 11.35 -8.24
C SER A 424 -2.25 12.45 -7.51
N ILE A 425 -3.13 12.09 -6.58
CA ILE A 425 -3.84 13.06 -5.72
C ILE A 425 -2.85 13.93 -4.96
N VAL A 426 -1.84 13.34 -4.31
CA VAL A 426 -0.81 14.09 -3.59
C VAL A 426 -0.07 15.04 -4.54
N GLY A 427 0.34 14.56 -5.71
CA GLY A 427 1.04 15.37 -6.70
C GLY A 427 0.22 16.55 -7.23
N LEU A 428 -1.08 16.36 -7.41
CA LEU A 428 -2.02 17.35 -7.95
C LEU A 428 -2.38 18.42 -6.92
N HIS A 429 -2.68 18.01 -5.68
CA HIS A 429 -3.20 18.91 -4.65
C HIS A 429 -2.11 19.62 -3.84
N ARG A 430 -0.91 19.03 -3.72
CA ARG A 430 0.16 19.63 -2.91
C ARG A 430 0.50 21.07 -3.29
N PRO A 431 0.55 21.46 -4.58
CA PRO A 431 0.80 22.85 -4.97
C PRO A 431 -0.18 23.88 -4.39
N TYR A 432 -1.40 23.45 -4.07
CA TYR A 432 -2.47 24.28 -3.51
C TYR A 432 -2.67 24.11 -2.00
N SER A 433 -1.84 23.30 -1.35
CA SER A 433 -2.00 22.89 0.05
C SER A 433 -1.08 23.66 1.00
N ASN A 434 -1.33 23.57 2.30
CA ASN A 434 -0.43 24.05 3.37
C ASN A 434 0.80 23.14 3.58
N LEU A 435 1.01 22.11 2.74
CA LEU A 435 2.19 21.26 2.78
C LEU A 435 3.37 21.94 2.09
N LEU A 436 4.02 22.83 2.81
CA LEU A 436 5.10 23.66 2.30
C LEU A 436 6.24 22.83 1.70
N PHE A 437 6.90 23.39 0.68
CA PHE A 437 8.08 22.80 0.07
C PHE A 437 9.34 23.17 0.86
N ASP A 438 9.95 22.17 1.49
CA ASP A 438 11.21 22.37 2.22
C ASP A 438 12.40 22.36 1.22
N PRO A 439 13.37 23.27 1.36
CA PRO A 439 14.58 23.25 0.52
C PRO A 439 15.35 21.92 0.57
N LEU A 440 15.24 21.16 1.67
CA LEU A 440 15.86 19.85 1.83
C LEU A 440 15.29 18.79 0.89
N GLU A 441 14.08 18.98 0.38
CA GLU A 441 13.45 18.07 -0.55
C GLU A 441 14.23 17.92 -1.87
N LYS A 442 15.07 18.91 -2.21
CA LYS A 442 15.99 18.87 -3.36
C LYS A 442 16.98 17.71 -3.30
N ILE A 443 17.19 17.12 -2.12
CA ILE A 443 18.00 15.91 -1.96
C ILE A 443 17.34 14.71 -2.66
N SER A 444 16.01 14.70 -2.72
CA SER A 444 15.27 13.59 -3.33
C SER A 444 15.31 13.64 -4.85
N SER A 445 15.58 12.49 -5.46
CA SER A 445 15.45 12.31 -6.91
C SER A 445 13.98 12.39 -7.39
N CYS A 446 13.02 12.37 -6.47
CA CYS A 446 11.59 12.60 -6.70
C CYS A 446 11.15 14.04 -6.37
N PHE A 447 12.09 14.96 -6.16
CA PHE A 447 11.79 16.37 -5.84
C PHE A 447 10.86 17.02 -6.86
N VAL A 448 9.86 17.76 -6.36
CA VAL A 448 8.97 18.62 -7.14
C VAL A 448 9.44 20.06 -6.98
N CYS A 449 9.58 20.80 -8.09
CA CYS A 449 9.82 22.24 -8.01
C CYS A 449 8.57 22.91 -7.41
N PRO A 450 8.70 23.73 -6.36
CA PRO A 450 7.56 24.45 -5.83
C PRO A 450 7.04 25.45 -6.88
N PRO A 451 5.73 25.71 -6.93
CA PRO A 451 5.16 26.75 -7.78
C PRO A 451 5.64 28.14 -7.36
N GLU A 452 5.66 29.09 -8.30
CA GLU A 452 6.17 30.46 -8.06
C GLU A 452 5.24 31.31 -7.17
N SER A 453 3.96 30.98 -7.08
CA SER A 453 2.99 31.70 -6.24
C SER A 453 2.03 30.75 -5.53
N HIS A 454 1.83 30.96 -4.23
CA HIS A 454 0.76 30.38 -3.44
C HIS A 454 -0.18 31.52 -3.00
N ALA A 455 -1.41 31.51 -3.48
CA ALA A 455 -2.49 32.26 -2.83
C ALA A 455 -3.10 31.33 -1.78
N ALA A 456 -2.94 31.66 -0.49
CA ALA A 456 -3.67 30.96 0.55
C ALA A 456 -5.12 31.47 0.51
N ASP A 457 -6.05 30.61 0.13
CA ASP A 457 -7.48 30.84 0.15
C ASP A 457 -8.18 29.76 0.98
N GLU A 458 -9.51 29.82 1.08
CA GLU A 458 -10.30 28.82 1.81
C GLU A 458 -10.17 27.41 1.23
N SER A 459 -9.86 27.27 -0.06
CA SER A 459 -9.68 25.97 -0.72
C SER A 459 -8.40 25.26 -0.29
N THR A 460 -7.41 25.98 0.24
CA THR A 460 -6.12 25.44 0.68
C THR A 460 -6.27 24.34 1.74
N VAL A 461 -7.27 24.47 2.61
CA VAL A 461 -7.59 23.45 3.64
C VAL A 461 -8.03 22.14 2.99
N ILE A 462 -8.92 22.23 1.98
CA ILE A 462 -9.45 21.06 1.26
C ILE A 462 -8.29 20.32 0.57
N HIS A 463 -7.43 21.04 -0.15
CA HIS A 463 -6.27 20.45 -0.82
C HIS A 463 -5.31 19.79 0.17
N THR A 464 -5.10 20.41 1.35
CA THR A 464 -4.28 19.82 2.43
C THR A 464 -4.90 18.53 2.94
N MET A 465 -6.21 18.51 3.19
CA MET A 465 -6.91 17.31 3.66
C MET A 465 -6.85 16.18 2.63
N ARG A 466 -7.07 16.46 1.33
CA ARG A 466 -6.95 15.46 0.27
C ARG A 466 -5.55 14.86 0.19
N CYS A 467 -4.51 15.67 0.32
CA CYS A 467 -3.13 15.18 0.40
C CYS A 467 -2.92 14.26 1.59
N LEU A 468 -3.30 14.69 2.80
CA LEU A 468 -3.07 13.92 4.02
C LEU A 468 -3.88 12.62 4.03
N ALA A 469 -5.14 12.63 3.59
CA ALA A 469 -5.96 11.44 3.45
C ALA A 469 -5.34 10.43 2.47
N SER A 470 -4.82 10.89 1.34
CA SER A 470 -4.16 10.03 0.36
C SER A 470 -2.84 9.46 0.87
N ILE A 471 -2.05 10.24 1.63
CA ILE A 471 -0.82 9.76 2.27
C ILE A 471 -1.16 8.67 3.30
N GLU A 472 -2.17 8.90 4.12
CA GLU A 472 -2.62 7.91 5.10
C GLU A 472 -3.11 6.63 4.42
N ALA A 473 -3.85 6.73 3.32
CA ALA A 473 -4.28 5.60 2.53
C ALA A 473 -3.09 4.79 2.00
N GLN A 474 -2.06 5.45 1.44
CA GLN A 474 -0.83 4.77 1.02
C GLN A 474 -0.16 4.01 2.17
N VAL A 475 -0.03 4.64 3.35
CA VAL A 475 0.56 3.99 4.53
C VAL A 475 -0.24 2.75 4.92
N ARG A 476 -1.57 2.82 4.93
CA ARG A 476 -2.42 1.67 5.25
C ARG A 476 -2.30 0.54 4.24
N ILE A 477 -2.27 0.85 2.95
CA ILE A 477 -2.08 -0.14 1.88
C ILE A 477 -0.74 -0.86 2.06
N MET A 478 0.32 -0.13 2.43
CA MET A 478 1.64 -0.70 2.70
C MET A 478 1.70 -1.56 3.96
N THR A 479 0.72 -1.50 4.86
CA THR A 479 0.64 -2.34 6.06
C THR A 479 -0.03 -3.68 5.83
N LEU A 480 -0.55 -3.96 4.63
CA LEU A 480 -1.16 -5.25 4.31
C LEU A 480 -0.14 -6.39 4.54
N PRO A 481 -0.55 -7.48 5.21
CA PRO A 481 0.36 -8.55 5.64
C PRO A 481 0.77 -9.44 4.47
N LYS A 482 1.78 -9.02 3.71
CA LYS A 482 2.37 -9.83 2.64
C LYS A 482 3.78 -10.27 2.99
N ARG A 483 4.04 -11.57 2.83
CA ARG A 483 5.38 -12.13 2.99
C ARG A 483 5.70 -13.13 1.87
N PRO A 484 6.81 -13.00 1.16
CA PRO A 484 7.78 -11.90 1.23
C PRO A 484 7.15 -10.56 0.80
N PHE A 485 7.71 -9.44 1.26
CA PHE A 485 7.26 -8.10 0.86
C PHE A 485 7.74 -7.79 -0.56
N CYS A 486 6.99 -8.27 -1.54
CA CYS A 486 7.27 -8.09 -2.96
C CYS A 486 6.10 -7.32 -3.59
N HIS A 487 6.37 -6.12 -4.08
CA HIS A 487 5.46 -5.28 -4.85
C HIS A 487 6.20 -4.74 -6.07
N SER A 488 5.45 -4.19 -7.03
CA SER A 488 6.03 -3.54 -8.19
C SER A 488 7.07 -2.50 -7.79
N PRO A 489 8.25 -2.44 -8.44
CA PRO A 489 9.28 -1.44 -8.13
C PRO A 489 8.80 0.01 -8.32
N PHE A 490 7.78 0.24 -9.12
CA PHE A 490 7.14 1.56 -9.27
C PHE A 490 6.58 2.10 -7.96
N THR A 491 6.24 1.23 -7.01
CA THR A 491 5.82 1.60 -5.66
C THR A 491 6.84 2.48 -4.93
N LEU A 492 8.15 2.33 -5.22
CA LEU A 492 9.19 3.19 -4.68
C LEU A 492 8.91 4.69 -4.89
N CYS A 493 8.58 5.08 -6.14
CA CYS A 493 8.28 6.47 -6.44
C CYS A 493 6.92 6.91 -5.87
N MET A 494 5.91 6.04 -5.92
CA MET A 494 4.57 6.34 -5.40
C MET A 494 4.59 6.62 -3.90
N VAL A 495 5.28 5.79 -3.13
CA VAL A 495 5.48 5.97 -1.68
C VAL A 495 6.30 7.21 -1.37
N THR A 496 7.34 7.49 -2.15
CA THR A 496 8.18 8.68 -1.97
C THR A 496 7.39 9.96 -2.19
N THR A 497 6.50 9.99 -3.19
CA THR A 497 5.61 11.12 -3.48
C THR A 497 4.71 11.47 -2.30
N GLY A 498 4.25 10.48 -1.52
CA GLY A 498 3.49 10.71 -0.29
C GLY A 498 4.38 11.06 0.91
N THR A 499 5.54 10.41 1.04
CA THR A 499 6.40 10.54 2.23
C THR A 499 7.02 11.93 2.36
N ILE A 500 7.43 12.57 1.25
CA ILE A 500 8.04 13.91 1.27
C ILE A 500 7.05 14.96 1.80
N PRO A 501 5.82 15.11 1.28
CA PRO A 501 4.82 16.00 1.85
C PRO A 501 4.44 15.66 3.29
N PHE A 502 4.47 14.39 3.66
CA PHE A 502 4.20 13.98 5.03
C PHE A 502 5.28 14.45 6.01
N LEU A 503 6.54 14.44 5.60
CA LEU A 503 7.64 15.05 6.35
C LEU A 503 7.44 16.58 6.50
N SER A 504 6.96 17.26 5.44
CA SER A 504 6.57 18.68 5.53
C SER A 504 5.45 18.88 6.56
N ALA A 505 4.41 18.04 6.55
CA ALA A 505 3.35 18.09 7.55
C ALA A 505 3.90 17.93 8.98
N CYS A 506 4.84 17.01 9.20
CA CYS A 506 5.50 16.82 10.50
C CYS A 506 6.28 18.05 10.97
N LYS A 507 6.81 18.85 10.04
CA LYS A 507 7.59 20.04 10.35
C LYS A 507 6.73 21.25 10.63
N PHE A 508 5.64 21.44 9.91
CA PHE A 508 4.92 22.70 9.86
C PHE A 508 3.47 22.63 10.36
N LEU A 509 2.84 21.43 10.39
CA LEU A 509 1.41 21.30 10.68
C LEU A 509 1.11 20.43 11.89
N LEU A 510 1.82 19.32 12.08
CA LEU A 510 1.45 18.32 13.07
C LEU A 510 2.13 18.57 14.41
N THR A 511 1.37 18.46 15.51
CA THR A 511 1.89 18.59 16.87
C THR A 511 1.40 17.44 17.76
N GLY A 512 1.91 17.36 18.98
CA GLY A 512 1.45 16.42 20.01
C GLY A 512 1.38 14.96 19.56
N SER A 513 0.27 14.30 19.83
CA SER A 513 0.04 12.88 19.50
C SER A 513 0.01 12.63 17.98
N LYS A 514 -0.53 13.55 17.19
CA LYS A 514 -0.58 13.44 15.73
C LYS A 514 0.83 13.39 15.12
N LEU A 515 1.73 14.24 15.60
CA LEU A 515 3.14 14.22 15.18
C LEU A 515 3.84 12.91 15.58
N SER A 516 3.52 12.37 16.78
CA SER A 516 4.07 11.09 17.21
C SER A 516 3.64 9.95 16.29
N ILE A 517 2.35 9.86 15.94
CA ILE A 517 1.81 8.86 15.04
C ILE A 517 2.45 9.00 13.65
N ALA A 518 2.51 10.21 13.11
CA ALA A 518 3.11 10.48 11.81
C ALA A 518 4.58 10.04 11.74
N ARG A 519 5.35 10.24 12.81
CA ARG A 519 6.74 9.75 12.92
C ARG A 519 6.83 8.23 12.81
N GLU A 520 5.93 7.50 13.46
CA GLU A 520 5.89 6.03 13.37
C GLU A 520 5.48 5.56 11.97
N GLN A 521 4.52 6.24 11.35
CA GLN A 521 4.12 5.97 9.97
C GLN A 521 5.27 6.20 8.97
N ILE A 522 6.06 7.27 9.16
CA ILE A 522 7.27 7.52 8.36
C ILE A 522 8.32 6.41 8.58
N ARG A 523 8.51 5.94 9.83
CA ARG A 523 9.42 4.81 10.09
C ARG A 523 8.99 3.55 9.37
N LEU A 524 7.68 3.25 9.42
CA LEU A 524 7.09 2.13 8.67
C LEU A 524 7.36 2.27 7.17
N THR A 525 7.08 3.43 6.60
CA THR A 525 7.31 3.72 5.18
C THR A 525 8.78 3.51 4.79
N ILE A 526 9.72 4.00 5.61
CA ILE A 526 11.15 3.76 5.39
C ILE A 526 11.47 2.26 5.47
N GLY A 527 10.83 1.51 6.36
CA GLY A 527 10.96 0.05 6.44
C GLY A 527 10.53 -0.64 5.15
N CYS A 528 9.37 -0.27 4.62
CA CYS A 528 8.85 -0.78 3.34
C CYS A 528 9.77 -0.46 2.15
N LEU A 529 10.25 0.79 2.09
CA LEU A 529 11.23 1.21 1.06
C LEU A 529 12.54 0.40 1.15
N LYS A 530 13.02 0.08 2.36
CA LYS A 530 14.20 -0.77 2.56
C LYS A 530 13.97 -2.19 2.03
N SER A 531 12.80 -2.78 2.28
CA SER A 531 12.49 -4.11 1.74
C SER A 531 12.48 -4.15 0.21
N LEU A 532 11.96 -3.11 -0.44
CA LEU A 532 12.04 -2.99 -1.91
C LEU A 532 13.48 -2.74 -2.39
N ALA A 533 14.28 -2.00 -1.61
CA ALA A 533 15.68 -1.71 -1.91
C ALA A 533 16.59 -2.94 -1.87
N GLU A 534 16.16 -4.01 -1.22
CA GLU A 534 16.91 -5.27 -1.19
C GLU A 534 17.03 -5.93 -2.56
N VAL A 535 16.11 -5.65 -3.48
CA VAL A 535 16.11 -6.16 -4.85
C VAL A 535 16.49 -5.08 -5.85
N TRP A 536 16.04 -3.85 -5.62
CA TRP A 536 16.15 -2.77 -6.59
C TRP A 536 17.15 -1.70 -6.17
N PRO A 537 18.32 -1.57 -6.84
CA PRO A 537 19.37 -0.61 -6.48
C PRO A 537 18.91 0.84 -6.40
N GLN A 538 17.96 1.26 -7.27
CA GLN A 538 17.39 2.60 -7.18
C GLN A 538 16.65 2.84 -5.85
N GLY A 539 16.13 1.78 -5.24
CA GLY A 539 15.48 1.83 -3.91
C GLY A 539 16.47 2.21 -2.81
N GLU A 540 17.71 1.72 -2.86
CA GLU A 540 18.74 2.06 -1.88
C GLU A 540 19.05 3.56 -1.89
N LYS A 541 19.14 4.16 -3.07
CA LYS A 541 19.32 5.60 -3.24
C LYS A 541 18.12 6.35 -2.64
N THR A 542 16.90 5.95 -2.98
CA THR A 542 15.67 6.57 -2.48
C THR A 542 15.58 6.50 -0.95
N VAL A 543 15.92 5.36 -0.35
CA VAL A 543 15.95 5.20 1.12
C VAL A 543 16.94 6.18 1.76
N LYS A 544 18.16 6.31 1.22
CA LYS A 544 19.17 7.24 1.73
C LYS A 544 18.70 8.69 1.65
N GLU A 545 18.08 9.07 0.53
CA GLU A 545 17.51 10.41 0.31
C GLU A 545 16.41 10.72 1.36
N ILE A 546 15.42 9.85 1.50
CA ILE A 546 14.33 10.02 2.47
C ILE A 546 14.84 10.02 3.92
N GLN A 547 15.80 9.15 4.27
CA GLN A 547 16.40 9.14 5.59
C GLN A 547 17.17 10.42 5.91
N ALA A 548 17.85 11.01 4.91
CA ALA A 548 18.56 12.28 5.08
C ALA A 548 17.58 13.42 5.38
N ILE A 549 16.51 13.53 4.58
CA ILE A 549 15.45 14.53 4.79
C ILE A 549 14.76 14.32 6.14
N ALA A 550 14.40 13.08 6.47
CA ALA A 550 13.69 12.77 7.71
C ALA A 550 14.51 13.08 8.96
N ARG A 551 15.82 12.80 8.97
CA ARG A 551 16.70 13.14 10.09
C ARG A 551 16.70 14.65 10.37
N GLU A 552 16.81 15.44 9.34
CA GLU A 552 16.86 16.91 9.47
C GLU A 552 15.50 17.47 9.89
N VAL A 553 14.45 17.09 9.19
CA VAL A 553 13.08 17.56 9.44
C VAL A 553 12.57 17.19 10.84
N LEU A 554 12.88 15.96 11.31
CA LEU A 554 12.43 15.46 12.61
C LEU A 554 13.39 15.80 13.76
N GLY A 555 14.48 16.53 13.50
CA GLY A 555 15.46 16.92 14.51
C GLY A 555 16.25 15.73 15.11
N LEU A 556 16.43 14.65 14.36
CA LEU A 556 17.11 13.44 14.83
C LEU A 556 18.64 13.52 14.67
N GLY A 557 19.17 14.63 14.16
CA GLY A 557 20.60 14.85 13.87
C GLY A 557 21.42 15.44 15.02
N ALA A 558 20.81 15.87 16.12
CA ALA A 558 21.49 16.60 17.20
C ALA A 558 21.56 15.79 18.49
N SER A 559 22.44 14.81 18.54
CA SER A 559 22.98 14.30 19.81
C SER A 559 24.48 14.08 19.68
N ILE A 560 25.23 15.21 19.60
CA ILE A 560 26.62 15.25 20.01
C ILE A 560 26.58 15.62 21.49
N PRO A 561 27.06 14.78 22.42
CA PRO A 561 27.17 15.19 23.80
C PRO A 561 28.24 16.28 23.88
N SER A 562 27.82 17.50 24.21
CA SER A 562 28.76 18.55 24.60
C SER A 562 29.56 18.06 25.79
N SER A 563 30.79 17.63 25.56
CA SER A 563 31.79 17.48 26.59
C SER A 563 31.98 18.84 27.27
N LYS A 564 31.58 18.89 28.53
CA LYS A 564 31.89 19.96 29.47
C LYS A 564 33.41 20.15 29.53
N THR A 565 33.90 21.17 28.86
CA THR A 565 35.20 21.72 29.17
C THR A 565 34.96 22.86 30.16
N MET A 566 35.25 22.58 31.43
CA MET A 566 35.40 23.63 32.44
C MET A 566 36.68 24.42 32.15
N LEU A 567 36.57 25.72 32.06
CA LEU A 567 37.68 26.67 32.21
C LEU A 567 37.24 27.88 33.02
N PRO A 568 38.14 28.46 33.79
CA PRO A 568 37.79 29.25 34.96
C PRO A 568 37.51 30.72 34.65
N SER A 569 36.77 31.34 35.60
CA SER A 569 36.46 32.73 35.76
C SER A 569 37.69 33.63 35.84
N ASP A 570 37.62 34.80 35.23
CA ASP A 570 37.89 36.06 35.91
C ASP A 570 37.38 37.31 35.16
N PRO A 571 37.19 38.47 35.87
CA PRO A 571 36.18 39.45 35.53
C PRO A 571 36.75 40.76 35.01
N SER A 572 35.96 41.56 34.32
CA SER A 572 35.83 43.00 34.57
C SER A 572 35.17 43.77 33.39
N SER A 573 34.26 44.60 33.83
CA SER A 573 33.95 45.98 33.41
C SER A 573 33.26 46.25 32.05
N GLY A 574 32.10 46.92 32.20
CA GLY A 574 31.80 48.02 31.32
C GLY A 574 30.33 48.15 30.86
N ALA A 575 29.58 48.94 31.58
CA ALA A 575 28.22 49.38 31.30
C ALA A 575 28.08 50.09 29.99
N THR A 576 26.92 49.93 29.32
CA THR A 576 26.08 51.11 28.98
C THR A 576 24.66 50.65 28.53
N SER A 577 23.72 51.34 29.14
CA SER A 577 22.29 51.31 28.99
C SER A 577 21.81 51.81 27.63
N SER A 578 20.72 51.22 27.13
CA SER A 578 19.68 51.98 26.42
C SER A 578 18.34 51.27 26.50
N GLN A 579 17.47 51.88 27.25
CA GLN A 579 16.04 51.61 27.36
C GLN A 579 15.33 51.86 26.03
N ARG A 580 14.38 50.97 25.68
CA ARG A 580 13.14 51.36 25.01
C ARG A 580 12.00 50.48 25.46
N SER A 581 10.97 51.16 25.89
CA SER A 581 9.70 50.66 26.47
C SER A 581 8.74 50.09 25.44
N PRO A 582 7.65 49.43 25.87
CA PRO A 582 6.89 48.47 25.09
C PRO A 582 5.71 49.14 24.36
N LEU A 583 5.37 48.60 23.20
CA LEU A 583 4.12 48.89 22.50
C LEU A 583 3.15 47.73 22.62
N SER A 584 1.95 48.09 23.02
CA SER A 584 0.70 47.36 23.15
C SER A 584 0.51 46.21 22.18
N GLN A 585 0.21 45.03 22.72
CA GLN A 585 -0.40 43.93 22.01
C GLN A 585 -1.92 44.08 22.04
N ASN A 586 -2.51 44.33 20.87
CA ASN A 586 -3.92 44.02 20.63
C ASN A 586 -4.01 42.52 20.26
N GLY A 587 -4.68 41.73 21.09
CA GLY A 587 -4.93 40.34 20.85
C GLY A 587 -5.97 40.16 19.75
N SER A 588 -5.52 39.67 18.61
CA SER A 588 -6.37 38.93 17.65
C SER A 588 -6.22 37.45 17.98
N GLN A 589 -7.26 36.82 18.45
CA GLN A 589 -7.35 35.38 18.53
C GLN A 589 -7.37 34.85 17.09
N SER A 590 -6.21 34.40 16.61
CA SER A 590 -6.15 33.52 15.44
C SER A 590 -6.46 32.11 15.94
N SER A 591 -7.64 31.59 15.61
CA SER A 591 -7.89 30.15 15.68
C SER A 591 -6.80 29.46 14.88
N SER A 592 -6.11 28.49 15.47
CA SER A 592 -5.02 27.80 14.81
C SER A 592 -5.59 26.99 13.64
N ILE A 593 -4.86 26.90 12.55
CA ILE A 593 -5.21 26.05 11.40
C ILE A 593 -5.38 24.58 11.83
N GLU A 594 -4.75 24.17 12.93
CA GLU A 594 -4.89 22.85 13.54
C GLU A 594 -6.33 22.55 13.99
N ASP A 595 -7.06 23.53 14.55
CA ASP A 595 -8.43 23.33 15.02
C ASP A 595 -9.42 23.14 13.86
N LEU A 596 -9.08 23.65 12.67
CA LEU A 596 -9.88 23.49 11.46
C LEU A 596 -9.54 22.20 10.69
N LEU A 597 -8.27 21.77 10.70
CA LEU A 597 -7.81 20.59 9.98
C LEU A 597 -8.09 19.28 10.73
N PHE A 598 -8.13 19.35 12.06
CA PHE A 598 -8.27 18.18 12.92
C PHE A 598 -9.14 18.55 14.14
N PRO A 599 -10.47 18.47 14.03
CA PRO A 599 -11.33 18.61 15.19
C PRO A 599 -10.93 17.62 16.27
N ASP A 600 -10.95 18.04 17.56
CA ASP A 600 -10.52 17.23 18.72
C ASP A 600 -11.26 15.90 18.90
N THR A 601 -12.28 15.65 18.10
CA THR A 601 -13.07 14.43 18.06
C THR A 601 -12.59 13.46 16.97
N ILE A 602 -11.32 13.03 17.02
CA ILE A 602 -10.86 11.86 16.23
C ILE A 602 -11.64 10.59 16.61
N ASP A 603 -12.20 10.53 17.81
CA ASP A 603 -13.05 9.44 18.27
C ASP A 603 -14.43 9.38 17.58
N SER A 604 -14.84 10.41 16.84
CA SER A 604 -16.13 10.50 16.15
C SER A 604 -16.05 10.58 14.62
N LEU A 605 -14.85 10.56 14.04
CA LEU A 605 -14.74 10.31 12.61
C LEU A 605 -14.95 8.81 12.39
N PRO A 606 -16.01 8.39 11.67
CA PRO A 606 -16.10 7.02 11.22
C PRO A 606 -14.80 6.73 10.48
N SER A 607 -14.10 5.67 10.90
CA SER A 607 -12.95 5.22 10.13
C SER A 607 -13.50 4.87 8.75
N CYS A 608 -13.13 5.61 7.70
CA CYS A 608 -13.47 5.28 6.32
C CYS A 608 -12.97 3.89 5.89
N TRP A 609 -12.55 3.09 6.88
CA TRP A 609 -11.89 1.79 6.78
C TRP A 609 -12.68 0.66 7.42
N ASP A 610 -13.92 0.87 7.84
CA ASP A 610 -14.78 -0.27 8.07
C ASP A 610 -15.20 -0.85 6.70
N MET A 611 -14.19 -1.41 6.02
CA MET A 611 -14.33 -2.11 4.73
C MET A 611 -15.23 -3.35 4.85
N GLN A 612 -15.75 -3.64 6.05
CA GLN A 612 -16.77 -4.67 6.28
C GLN A 612 -18.19 -4.11 6.26
N ASN A 613 -18.35 -2.79 6.18
CA ASN A 613 -19.68 -2.17 6.06
C ASN A 613 -19.66 -1.02 5.03
N PRO A 614 -19.93 -1.32 3.74
CA PRO A 614 -19.87 -0.34 2.65
C PRO A 614 -20.98 0.74 2.72
N GLN A 615 -21.86 0.72 3.70
CA GLN A 615 -22.93 1.71 3.87
C GLN A 615 -22.60 2.84 4.85
N VAL A 616 -21.45 2.81 5.51
CA VAL A 616 -21.02 3.91 6.40
C VAL A 616 -20.10 4.83 5.60
N ASP A 617 -20.72 5.79 5.02
CA ASP A 617 -20.47 7.21 4.99
C ASP A 617 -19.49 7.80 4.01
N MET A 618 -19.62 7.42 2.76
CA MET A 618 -19.29 8.38 1.70
C MET A 618 -20.30 9.56 1.65
N ASN A 619 -21.54 9.35 2.10
CA ASN A 619 -22.55 10.42 2.20
C ASN A 619 -22.24 11.44 3.30
N LEU A 620 -21.53 11.09 4.38
CA LEU A 620 -21.06 12.05 5.38
C LEU A 620 -19.86 12.88 4.86
N TRP A 621 -19.08 12.33 3.96
CA TRP A 621 -17.99 13.04 3.29
C TRP A 621 -18.53 14.13 2.36
N PHE A 622 -19.63 13.84 1.64
CA PHE A 622 -20.31 14.80 0.75
C PHE A 622 -21.32 15.71 1.48
N ALA A 623 -21.74 15.38 2.71
CA ALA A 623 -22.67 16.23 3.48
C ALA A 623 -21.94 17.32 4.31
N SER A 624 -20.62 17.34 4.30
CA SER A 624 -19.80 18.38 4.94
C SER A 624 -19.28 19.42 3.93
N TYR A 625 -19.78 19.39 2.70
CA TYR A 625 -19.53 20.39 1.65
C TYR A 625 -20.80 21.13 1.32
#